data_765e4aa58cb6429cc2573e7ad305a7c5
#
_entry.id   765e4aa58cb6429cc2573e7ad305a7c5
#
_cell.length_a   1.000
_cell.length_b   1.000
_cell.length_c   1.000
_cell.angle_alpha   90.00
_cell.angle_beta   90.00
_cell.angle_gamma   90.00
#
_symmetry.space_group_name_H-M   'P 1'
#
loop_
_entity.id
_entity.type
_entity.pdbx_description
1 polymer ?
#
loop_
_entity_poly.entity_id
_entity_poly.type
_entity_poly.pdbx_seq_one_letter_code
_entity_poly.pdbx_strand_id
1 'polypeptide(L)'
;MVTAFPCRIPVLHEVYGGAGEDELGNEVEGWADPVEVKVFGWEPPKSDEPVLAGHDRVVVDIVLHAKQSLRTRPKDRLILDGVRHEVIGYPADPNNNPWWQPGMVTIYLKRIEG
;
A
#
# COMPACT_ATOMS: atom_id res chain seq x y z
N MET A 1 -16.91 -12.09 13.46
CA MET A 1 -17.52 -10.82 13.80
C MET A 1 -17.51 -9.90 12.57
N VAL A 2 -18.56 -9.17 12.41
CA VAL A 2 -18.71 -8.30 11.25
C VAL A 2 -18.00 -6.97 11.51
N THR A 3 -17.23 -6.54 10.54
CA THR A 3 -16.60 -5.24 10.59
C THR A 3 -17.67 -4.16 10.46
N ALA A 4 -17.68 -3.22 11.38
CA ALA A 4 -18.66 -2.14 11.37
C ALA A 4 -18.41 -1.09 10.28
N PHE A 5 -17.21 -1.05 9.70
CA PHE A 5 -16.82 -0.02 8.76
C PHE A 5 -16.86 -0.51 7.33
N PRO A 6 -17.57 0.19 6.46
CA PRO A 6 -17.55 -0.17 5.03
C PRO A 6 -16.29 0.35 4.34
N CYS A 7 -15.86 -0.38 3.32
CA CYS A 7 -14.83 0.12 2.40
C CYS A 7 -15.51 1.00 1.36
N ARG A 8 -15.41 2.31 1.53
CA ARG A 8 -16.09 3.28 0.65
C ARG A 8 -15.17 4.29 -0.02
N ILE A 9 -13.95 4.39 0.44
CA ILE A 9 -13.05 5.45 -0.03
C ILE A 9 -12.30 4.93 -1.23
N PRO A 10 -12.50 5.51 -2.43
CA PRO A 10 -11.81 5.05 -3.62
C PRO A 10 -10.37 5.54 -3.65
N VAL A 11 -9.48 4.65 -4.03
CA VAL A 11 -8.09 4.95 -4.33
C VAL A 11 -7.73 4.24 -5.62
N LEU A 12 -6.63 4.65 -6.26
CA LEU A 12 -6.16 4.00 -7.47
C LEU A 12 -4.92 3.16 -7.13
N HIS A 13 -4.92 1.92 -7.57
CA HIS A 13 -3.82 0.98 -7.36
C HIS A 13 -3.09 0.74 -8.66
N GLU A 14 -1.80 1.05 -8.68
CA GLU A 14 -0.91 0.78 -9.81
C GLU A 14 0.02 -0.37 -9.42
N VAL A 15 -0.15 -1.51 -10.07
CA VAL A 15 0.68 -2.70 -9.80
C VAL A 15 2.03 -2.55 -10.48
N TYR A 16 3.11 -2.75 -9.73
CA TYR A 16 4.45 -2.71 -10.27
C TYR A 16 4.69 -3.92 -11.19
N GLY A 17 5.04 -3.66 -12.43
CA GLY A 17 5.28 -4.69 -13.42
C GLY A 17 6.73 -5.10 -13.57
N GLY A 18 7.62 -4.56 -12.75
CA GLY A 18 9.04 -4.84 -12.85
C GLY A 18 9.73 -4.04 -13.94
N ALA A 19 10.95 -4.42 -14.27
CA ALA A 19 11.70 -3.76 -15.31
C ALA A 19 11.22 -4.24 -16.68
N GLY A 20 10.82 -3.29 -17.53
CA GLY A 20 10.56 -3.54 -18.94
C GLY A 20 11.66 -2.95 -19.78
N GLU A 21 11.53 -3.03 -21.09
CA GLU A 21 12.44 -2.39 -22.02
C GLU A 21 11.69 -1.32 -22.82
N ASP A 22 12.33 -0.19 -23.04
CA ASP A 22 11.79 0.82 -23.95
C ASP A 22 12.12 0.45 -25.41
N GLU A 23 11.75 1.33 -26.34
CA GLU A 23 11.97 1.09 -27.78
C GLU A 23 13.45 0.98 -28.15
N LEU A 24 14.33 1.47 -27.28
CA LEU A 24 15.77 1.46 -27.50
C LEU A 24 16.47 0.33 -26.76
N GLY A 25 15.71 -0.55 -26.08
CA GLY A 25 16.26 -1.66 -25.33
C GLY A 25 16.78 -1.29 -23.95
N ASN A 26 16.49 -0.08 -23.47
CA ASN A 26 16.87 0.33 -22.12
C ASN A 26 15.87 -0.20 -21.09
N GLU A 27 16.36 -0.62 -19.93
CA GLU A 27 15.48 -1.03 -18.84
C GLU A 27 14.75 0.17 -18.29
N VAL A 28 13.43 0.04 -18.18
CA VAL A 28 12.58 1.05 -17.56
C VAL A 28 11.66 0.38 -16.55
N GLU A 29 11.42 1.05 -15.44
CA GLU A 29 10.42 0.61 -14.48
C GLU A 29 9.04 0.95 -15.03
N GLY A 30 8.09 0.04 -14.80
CA GLY A 30 6.74 0.24 -15.27
C GLY A 30 5.70 -0.20 -14.27
N TRP A 31 4.55 0.45 -14.33
CA TRP A 31 3.38 0.12 -13.53
C TRP A 31 2.21 -0.10 -14.46
N ALA A 32 1.33 -1.03 -14.07
CA ALA A 32 0.09 -1.26 -14.79
C ALA A 32 -0.82 -0.04 -14.68
N ASP A 33 -1.81 0.03 -15.57
CA ASP A 33 -2.80 1.09 -15.52
C ASP A 33 -3.50 1.11 -14.16
N PRO A 34 -3.81 2.31 -13.62
CA PRO A 34 -4.46 2.41 -12.33
C PRO A 34 -5.83 1.71 -12.32
N VAL A 35 -6.08 0.96 -11.27
CA VAL A 35 -7.36 0.29 -11.04
C VAL A 35 -7.96 0.86 -9.76
N GLU A 36 -9.23 1.28 -9.83
CA GLU A 36 -9.91 1.77 -8.65
C GLU A 36 -10.18 0.62 -7.68
N VAL A 37 -9.79 0.83 -6.44
CA VAL A 37 -10.11 -0.07 -5.32
C VAL A 37 -10.65 0.77 -4.18
N LYS A 38 -11.45 0.15 -3.32
CA LYS A 38 -12.02 0.85 -2.17
C LYS A 38 -11.35 0.38 -0.90
N VAL A 39 -11.07 1.33 -0.02
CA VAL A 39 -10.37 1.08 1.24
C VAL A 39 -11.19 1.61 2.40
N PHE A 40 -10.82 1.21 3.62
CA PHE A 40 -11.46 1.74 4.82
C PHE A 40 -11.06 3.18 5.09
N GLY A 41 -9.82 3.53 4.85
CA GLY A 41 -9.31 4.86 5.08
C GLY A 41 -7.81 4.85 5.31
N TRP A 42 -7.27 6.02 5.58
CA TRP A 42 -5.85 6.18 5.89
C TRP A 42 -5.66 7.30 6.89
N GLU A 43 -4.51 7.24 7.57
CA GLU A 43 -4.15 8.21 8.59
C GLU A 43 -2.64 8.39 8.64
N PRO A 44 -2.15 9.47 9.25
CA PRO A 44 -0.73 9.59 9.54
C PRO A 44 -0.29 8.49 10.50
N PRO A 45 1.01 8.10 10.52
CA PRO A 45 1.49 7.14 11.50
C PRO A 45 1.30 7.70 12.92
N LYS A 46 0.96 6.80 13.85
CA LYS A 46 0.54 7.19 15.21
C LYS A 46 1.67 7.68 16.11
N SER A 47 2.88 7.47 15.75
CA SER A 47 4.00 7.87 16.58
C SER A 47 5.24 8.00 15.72
N ASP A 48 6.27 8.57 16.32
CA ASP A 48 7.58 8.65 15.71
C ASP A 48 8.31 7.30 15.73
N GLU A 49 7.61 6.21 16.04
CA GLU A 49 8.23 4.90 16.01
C GLU A 49 8.63 4.59 14.57
N PRO A 50 9.93 4.48 14.31
CA PRO A 50 10.36 4.09 13.00
C PRO A 50 9.97 2.64 12.77
N VAL A 51 9.40 2.36 11.61
CA VAL A 51 9.28 0.99 11.16
C VAL A 51 10.70 0.59 10.75
N LEU A 52 11.37 -0.12 11.64
CA LEU A 52 12.75 -0.52 11.38
C LEU A 52 12.76 -1.81 10.59
N ALA A 53 13.31 -1.76 9.40
CA ALA A 53 13.65 -2.93 8.64
C ALA A 53 15.18 -3.05 8.66
N GLY A 54 15.71 -3.79 9.63
CA GLY A 54 17.15 -3.90 9.80
C GLY A 54 17.78 -2.59 10.26
N HIS A 55 18.77 -2.13 9.53
CA HIS A 55 19.51 -0.90 9.85
C HIS A 55 18.95 0.33 9.14
N ASP A 56 18.01 0.14 8.21
CA ASP A 56 17.49 1.24 7.42
C ASP A 56 16.19 1.74 8.02
N ARG A 57 16.13 3.06 8.20
CA ARG A 57 14.89 3.71 8.61
C ARG A 57 14.06 3.95 7.38
N VAL A 58 12.88 3.37 7.37
CA VAL A 58 11.89 3.65 6.34
C VAL A 58 10.93 4.69 6.89
N VAL A 59 10.82 5.81 6.19
CA VAL A 59 9.86 6.86 6.57
C VAL A 59 8.50 6.47 6.04
N VAL A 60 7.56 6.27 6.94
CA VAL A 60 6.16 6.02 6.59
C VAL A 60 5.40 7.33 6.70
N ASP A 61 4.82 7.77 5.61
CA ASP A 61 4.03 9.02 5.59
C ASP A 61 2.55 8.77 5.88
N ILE A 62 2.03 7.62 5.45
CA ILE A 62 0.61 7.27 5.56
C ILE A 62 0.47 5.80 5.95
N VAL A 63 -0.48 5.54 6.82
CA VAL A 63 -0.92 4.19 7.16
C VAL A 63 -2.32 3.99 6.59
N LEU A 64 -2.49 3.03 5.71
CA LEU A 64 -3.76 2.78 5.03
C LEU A 64 -4.34 1.45 5.48
N HIS A 65 -5.64 1.43 5.71
CA HIS A 65 -6.36 0.22 6.10
C HIS A 65 -7.27 -0.22 4.97
N ALA A 66 -7.15 -1.49 4.57
CA ALA A 66 -7.88 -2.04 3.45
C ALA A 66 -8.37 -3.45 3.76
N LYS A 67 -9.20 -3.99 2.86
CA LYS A 67 -9.61 -5.38 2.97
C LYS A 67 -8.44 -6.31 2.70
N GLN A 68 -8.45 -7.48 3.32
CA GLN A 68 -7.44 -8.51 3.11
C GLN A 68 -7.30 -8.90 1.63
N SER A 69 -8.36 -8.75 0.86
CA SER A 69 -8.34 -9.06 -0.57
C SER A 69 -7.50 -8.10 -1.41
N LEU A 70 -7.23 -6.90 -0.89
CA LEU A 70 -6.33 -5.98 -1.58
C LEU A 70 -4.89 -6.41 -1.28
N ARG A 71 -4.25 -7.00 -2.27
CA ARG A 71 -2.89 -7.53 -2.13
C ARG A 71 -1.91 -6.60 -2.82
N THR A 72 -1.29 -5.75 -2.03
CA THR A 72 -0.23 -4.89 -2.52
C THR A 72 1.13 -5.55 -2.32
N ARG A 73 2.09 -5.16 -3.12
CA ARG A 73 3.48 -5.64 -3.04
C ARG A 73 4.41 -4.44 -2.95
N PRO A 74 5.65 -4.65 -2.50
CA PRO A 74 6.63 -3.57 -2.53
C PRO A 74 6.74 -2.96 -3.92
N LYS A 75 6.90 -1.66 -3.98
CA LYS A 75 6.97 -0.84 -5.21
C LYS A 75 5.64 -0.60 -5.92
N ASP A 76 4.57 -1.26 -5.54
CA ASP A 76 3.24 -0.85 -6.02
C ASP A 76 2.99 0.61 -5.61
N ARG A 77 2.07 1.25 -6.30
CA ARG A 77 1.68 2.63 -5.98
C ARG A 77 0.20 2.71 -5.69
N LEU A 78 -0.14 3.57 -4.75
CA LEU A 78 -1.53 3.92 -4.46
C LEU A 78 -1.69 5.42 -4.58
N ILE A 79 -2.71 5.84 -5.32
CA ILE A 79 -3.02 7.25 -5.51
C ILE A 79 -4.17 7.59 -4.57
N LEU A 80 -3.87 8.38 -3.55
CA LEU A 80 -4.80 8.80 -2.52
C LEU A 80 -5.11 10.27 -2.74
N ASP A 81 -6.36 10.55 -3.06
CA ASP A 81 -6.80 11.92 -3.28
C ASP A 81 -5.90 12.69 -4.27
N GLY A 82 -5.55 12.00 -5.36
CA GLY A 82 -4.69 12.57 -6.41
C GLY A 82 -3.20 12.57 -6.11
N VAL A 83 -2.79 12.12 -4.94
CA VAL A 83 -1.38 12.09 -4.55
C VAL A 83 -0.85 10.67 -4.61
N ARG A 84 0.22 10.47 -5.35
CA ARG A 84 0.82 9.15 -5.55
C ARG A 84 1.73 8.79 -4.39
N HIS A 85 1.57 7.56 -3.91
CA HIS A 85 2.37 7.00 -2.80
C HIS A 85 2.96 5.67 -3.22
N GLU A 86 4.14 5.35 -2.71
CA GLU A 86 4.78 4.06 -2.91
C GLU A 86 4.46 3.13 -1.74
N VAL A 87 4.13 1.88 -2.06
CA VAL A 87 3.89 0.85 -1.05
C VAL A 87 5.22 0.36 -0.49
N ILE A 88 5.33 0.36 0.83
CA ILE A 88 6.53 -0.06 1.54
C ILE A 88 6.28 -1.44 2.13
N GLY A 89 7.03 -2.44 1.66
CA GLY A 89 6.92 -3.80 2.15
C GLY A 89 5.59 -4.45 1.80
N TYR A 90 5.29 -5.53 2.47
CA TYR A 90 4.02 -6.24 2.34
C TYR A 90 3.03 -5.77 3.39
N PRO A 91 1.72 -5.91 3.14
CA PRO A 91 0.72 -5.51 4.13
C PRO A 91 0.90 -6.27 5.44
N ALA A 92 0.72 -5.56 6.55
CA ALA A 92 0.64 -6.21 7.85
C ALA A 92 -0.73 -6.87 7.96
N ASP A 93 -0.73 -8.19 8.02
CA ASP A 93 -1.94 -8.98 7.99
C ASP A 93 -2.16 -9.72 9.32
N PRO A 94 -3.09 -9.25 10.15
CA PRO A 94 -3.37 -9.88 11.44
C PRO A 94 -4.30 -11.08 11.35
N ASN A 95 -4.68 -11.52 10.15
CA ASN A 95 -5.72 -12.55 9.96
C ASN A 95 -5.19 -13.98 10.01
N ASN A 96 -3.90 -14.16 10.30
CA ASN A 96 -3.25 -15.48 10.24
C ASN A 96 -3.15 -16.16 11.61
N ASN A 97 -4.21 -16.07 12.41
CA ASN A 97 -4.28 -16.69 13.72
C ASN A 97 -5.72 -17.13 13.99
N PRO A 98 -5.93 -18.10 14.91
CA PRO A 98 -7.28 -18.62 15.16
C PRO A 98 -8.14 -17.78 16.08
N TRP A 99 -7.58 -16.75 16.75
CA TRP A 99 -8.32 -15.99 17.76
C TRP A 99 -8.80 -14.63 17.30
N TRP A 100 -8.27 -14.10 16.20
CA TRP A 100 -8.67 -12.77 15.72
C TRP A 100 -8.42 -12.64 14.24
N GLN A 101 -9.50 -12.42 13.50
CA GLN A 101 -9.44 -12.28 12.04
C GLN A 101 -10.30 -11.10 11.62
N PRO A 102 -9.78 -9.87 11.70
CA PRO A 102 -10.58 -8.68 11.39
C PRO A 102 -10.94 -8.51 9.92
N GLY A 103 -10.30 -9.24 9.01
CA GLY A 103 -10.50 -9.07 7.57
C GLY A 103 -9.84 -7.83 7.00
N MET A 104 -9.07 -7.12 7.80
CA MET A 104 -8.40 -5.88 7.45
C MET A 104 -6.89 -6.07 7.45
N VAL A 105 -6.23 -5.40 6.54
CA VAL A 105 -4.76 -5.34 6.50
C VAL A 105 -4.31 -3.89 6.58
N THR A 106 -3.09 -3.69 7.02
CA THR A 106 -2.47 -2.37 7.13
C THR A 106 -1.36 -2.25 6.10
N ILE A 107 -1.42 -1.20 5.29
CA ILE A 107 -0.46 -0.93 4.23
C ILE A 107 0.28 0.35 4.57
N TYR A 108 1.60 0.30 4.52
CA TYR A 108 2.45 1.44 4.81
C TYR A 108 2.84 2.12 3.51
N LEU A 109 2.71 3.43 3.47
CA LEU A 109 2.91 4.22 2.25
C LEU A 109 3.90 5.36 2.49
N LYS A 110 4.66 5.65 1.45
CA LYS A 110 5.55 6.79 1.41
C LYS A 110 5.14 7.68 0.25
N ARG A 111 4.95 8.99 0.52
CA ARG A 111 4.61 9.93 -0.55
C ARG A 111 5.72 10.01 -1.58
N ILE A 112 5.33 9.97 -2.83
CA ILE A 112 6.25 10.20 -3.94
C ILE A 112 6.21 11.68 -4.26
N GLU A 113 7.34 12.33 -4.09
CA GLU A 113 7.49 13.72 -4.48
C GLU A 113 7.98 13.73 -5.93
N GLY A 114 7.26 14.46 -6.74
CA GLY A 114 7.61 14.47 -8.14
C GLY A 114 7.40 15.79 -8.80
#